data_f2c186ef058aef760b4086f5191bd6d2
#
_entry.id   f2c186ef058aef760b4086f5191bd6d2
#
_cell.length_a   1.000
_cell.length_b   1.000
_cell.length_c   1.000
_cell.angle_alpha   90.00
_cell.angle_beta   90.00
_cell.angle_gamma   90.00
#
_symmetry.space_group_name_H-M   'P 1'
#
loop_
_entity.id
_entity.type
_entity.pdbx_description
1 polymer ?
#
loop_
_entity_poly.entity_id
_entity_poly.type
_entity_poly.pdbx_seq_one_letter_code
_entity_poly.pdbx_strand_id
1 'polypeptide(L)'
;MSLDSDVIVDRRRLRRKLTFWRVAAVLVAIAALCVVGLVMSPRGSSALSTAGSIARVNIEGLIRSDQERVEALERLESSPAAAVVVHINSPGGTTAGSEQLYDSLVRLKAKKPLVVVVEGLAASGGYIAAIAADHIVAQQSSLVGSIGVLFQF
;
A
#
# COMPACT_ATOMS: atom_id res chain seq x y z
N MET A 1 -45.08 22.46 -53.16
CA MET A 1 -44.39 23.23 -52.11
C MET A 1 -44.35 22.42 -50.79
N SER A 2 -43.62 21.30 -50.73
CA SER A 2 -43.53 20.46 -49.49
C SER A 2 -42.13 19.96 -49.20
N LEU A 3 -41.14 20.28 -50.02
CA LEU A 3 -39.79 19.78 -49.89
C LEU A 3 -38.94 20.52 -48.81
N ASP A 4 -39.29 21.76 -48.46
CA ASP A 4 -38.52 22.54 -47.48
C ASP A 4 -38.82 22.19 -46.01
N SER A 5 -40.05 21.72 -45.72
CA SER A 5 -40.44 21.33 -44.36
C SER A 5 -39.78 20.02 -43.92
N ASP A 6 -39.58 19.07 -44.81
CA ASP A 6 -38.99 17.77 -44.52
C ASP A 6 -37.47 17.87 -44.25
N VAL A 7 -36.81 18.78 -44.97
CA VAL A 7 -35.37 19.03 -44.75
C VAL A 7 -35.08 19.65 -43.38
N ILE A 8 -35.97 20.52 -42.87
CA ILE A 8 -35.83 21.16 -41.57
C ILE A 8 -36.06 20.16 -40.43
N VAL A 9 -37.03 19.27 -40.58
CA VAL A 9 -37.33 18.22 -39.59
C VAL A 9 -36.20 17.21 -39.51
N ASP A 10 -35.64 16.82 -40.64
CA ASP A 10 -34.55 15.83 -40.71
C ASP A 10 -33.24 16.39 -40.12
N ARG A 11 -32.92 17.67 -40.34
CA ARG A 11 -31.76 18.34 -39.68
C ARG A 11 -31.93 18.41 -38.18
N ARG A 12 -33.11 18.61 -37.63
CA ARG A 12 -33.35 18.61 -36.17
C ARG A 12 -33.19 17.21 -35.57
N ARG A 13 -33.66 16.16 -36.26
CA ARG A 13 -33.46 14.77 -35.81
C ARG A 13 -32.01 14.34 -35.83
N LEU A 14 -31.24 14.69 -36.86
CA LEU A 14 -29.83 14.43 -36.97
C LEU A 14 -29.02 15.16 -35.89
N ARG A 15 -29.34 16.44 -35.64
CA ARG A 15 -28.68 17.20 -34.54
C ARG A 15 -28.98 16.60 -33.18
N ARG A 16 -30.19 16.16 -32.87
CA ARG A 16 -30.53 15.49 -31.62
C ARG A 16 -29.79 14.15 -31.45
N LYS A 17 -29.68 13.36 -32.51
CA LYS A 17 -28.87 12.12 -32.48
C LYS A 17 -27.40 12.41 -32.25
N LEU A 18 -26.82 13.39 -32.93
CA LEU A 18 -25.44 13.79 -32.75
C LEU A 18 -25.14 14.32 -31.31
N THR A 19 -26.06 15.14 -30.77
CA THR A 19 -25.94 15.64 -29.40
C THR A 19 -26.04 14.48 -28.39
N PHE A 20 -26.95 13.56 -28.57
CA PHE A 20 -27.09 12.38 -27.74
C PHE A 20 -25.80 11.53 -27.74
N TRP A 21 -25.25 11.23 -28.92
CA TRP A 21 -24.00 10.46 -29.04
C TRP A 21 -22.79 11.18 -28.46
N ARG A 22 -22.72 12.51 -28.58
CA ARG A 22 -21.66 13.31 -27.94
C ARG A 22 -21.74 13.27 -26.42
N VAL A 23 -22.93 13.41 -25.86
CA VAL A 23 -23.15 13.32 -24.41
C VAL A 23 -22.83 11.90 -23.91
N ALA A 24 -23.29 10.87 -24.62
CA ALA A 24 -22.99 9.49 -24.28
C ALA A 24 -21.48 9.19 -24.32
N ALA A 25 -20.76 9.68 -25.34
CA ALA A 25 -19.30 9.52 -25.43
C ALA A 25 -18.55 10.22 -24.29
N VAL A 26 -18.99 11.42 -23.89
CA VAL A 26 -18.41 12.15 -22.75
C VAL A 26 -18.66 11.39 -21.45
N LEU A 27 -19.86 10.88 -21.22
CA LEU A 27 -20.17 10.09 -20.02
C LEU A 27 -19.36 8.80 -19.94
N VAL A 28 -19.17 8.10 -21.07
CA VAL A 28 -18.32 6.91 -21.14
C VAL A 28 -16.86 7.26 -20.85
N ALA A 29 -16.37 8.37 -21.40
CA ALA A 29 -15.01 8.83 -21.14
C ALA A 29 -14.79 9.19 -19.65
N ILE A 30 -15.74 9.88 -19.02
CA ILE A 30 -15.70 10.18 -17.58
C ILE A 30 -15.74 8.90 -16.75
N ALA A 31 -16.62 7.96 -17.08
CA ALA A 31 -16.71 6.67 -16.40
C ALA A 31 -15.38 5.88 -16.52
N ALA A 32 -14.78 5.85 -17.71
CA ALA A 32 -13.50 5.22 -17.94
C ALA A 32 -12.37 5.88 -17.12
N LEU A 33 -12.32 7.22 -17.07
CA LEU A 33 -11.38 7.97 -16.24
C LEU A 33 -11.58 7.70 -14.74
N CYS A 34 -12.81 7.61 -14.27
CA CYS A 34 -13.11 7.24 -12.89
C CYS A 34 -12.64 5.81 -12.57
N VAL A 35 -12.87 4.86 -13.46
CA VAL A 35 -12.41 3.47 -13.29
C VAL A 35 -10.86 3.41 -13.26
N VAL A 36 -10.20 4.09 -14.19
CA VAL A 36 -8.73 4.18 -14.23
C VAL A 36 -8.21 4.86 -12.96
N GLY A 37 -8.84 5.95 -12.51
CA GLY A 37 -8.49 6.63 -11.27
C GLY A 37 -8.64 5.75 -10.03
N LEU A 38 -9.68 4.92 -9.96
CA LEU A 38 -9.89 3.95 -8.88
C LEU A 38 -8.87 2.81 -8.91
N VAL A 39 -8.53 2.31 -10.10
CA VAL A 39 -7.55 1.22 -10.27
C VAL A 39 -6.12 1.69 -10.04
N MET A 40 -5.77 2.92 -10.44
CA MET A 40 -4.44 3.49 -10.25
C MET A 40 -4.26 4.20 -8.90
N SER A 41 -5.33 4.37 -8.12
CA SER A 41 -5.22 4.94 -6.77
C SER A 41 -4.49 3.96 -5.86
N PRO A 42 -3.39 4.37 -5.18
CA PRO A 42 -2.70 3.52 -4.20
C PRO A 42 -3.61 3.06 -3.04
N ARG A 43 -4.76 3.69 -2.90
CA ARG A 43 -5.81 3.32 -1.93
C ARG A 43 -6.72 2.18 -2.40
N GLY A 44 -6.74 1.86 -3.71
CA GLY A 44 -7.67 0.87 -4.28
C GLY A 44 -7.28 -0.59 -4.05
N SER A 45 -6.03 -0.88 -3.68
CA SER A 45 -5.58 -2.25 -3.42
C SER A 45 -5.94 -2.78 -2.02
N SER A 46 -6.50 -1.94 -1.13
CA SER A 46 -6.83 -2.34 0.25
C SER A 46 -8.32 -2.69 0.47
N ALA A 47 -9.20 -2.48 -0.50
CA ALA A 47 -10.66 -2.61 -0.30
C ALA A 47 -11.21 -4.04 -0.53
N LEU A 48 -10.37 -5.00 -0.91
CA LEU A 48 -10.75 -6.41 -1.06
C LEU A 48 -10.04 -7.31 -0.02
N SER A 49 -9.72 -6.77 1.16
CA SER A 49 -9.25 -7.57 2.28
C SER A 49 -10.41 -8.44 2.79
N THR A 50 -10.56 -9.60 2.20
CA THR A 50 -11.43 -10.66 2.72
C THR A 50 -10.99 -10.98 4.14
N ALA A 51 -11.93 -11.11 5.07
CA ALA A 51 -11.66 -11.59 6.42
C ALA A 51 -10.80 -12.87 6.33
N GLY A 52 -9.60 -12.83 6.94
CA GLY A 52 -8.63 -13.92 6.87
C GLY A 52 -7.43 -13.69 5.92
N SER A 53 -7.32 -12.54 5.27
CA SER A 53 -6.13 -12.21 4.46
C SER A 53 -4.88 -11.97 5.33
N ILE A 54 -3.70 -12.24 4.77
CA ILE A 54 -2.41 -11.93 5.40
C ILE A 54 -1.94 -10.58 4.85
N ALA A 55 -1.68 -9.63 5.75
CA ALA A 55 -1.10 -8.36 5.35
C ALA A 55 0.42 -8.50 5.18
N ARG A 56 0.95 -7.85 4.15
CA ARG A 56 2.39 -7.80 3.88
C ARG A 56 2.91 -6.38 4.08
N VAL A 57 4.00 -6.26 4.84
CA VAL A 57 4.73 -5.01 5.08
C VAL A 57 6.16 -5.19 4.62
N ASN A 58 6.70 -4.22 3.88
CA ASN A 58 8.10 -4.23 3.46
C ASN A 58 8.88 -3.15 4.21
N ILE A 59 10.01 -3.54 4.79
CA ILE A 59 10.97 -2.64 5.44
C ILE A 59 12.30 -2.74 4.68
N GLU A 60 12.56 -1.75 3.85
CA GLU A 60 13.73 -1.73 2.98
C GLU A 60 14.59 -0.49 3.23
N GLY A 61 15.90 -0.65 3.03
CA GLY A 61 16.86 0.45 3.16
C GLY A 61 17.01 0.98 4.59
N LEU A 62 17.33 2.28 4.72
CA LEU A 62 17.64 2.90 6.01
C LEU A 62 16.37 3.16 6.84
N ILE A 63 16.39 2.67 8.08
CA ILE A 63 15.32 2.91 9.06
C ILE A 63 15.54 4.26 9.73
N ARG A 64 14.62 5.18 9.47
CA ARG A 64 14.56 6.51 10.10
C ARG A 64 13.22 6.64 10.83
N SER A 65 13.14 7.62 11.72
CA SER A 65 11.83 8.00 12.29
C SER A 65 10.88 8.42 11.18
N ASP A 66 9.72 7.79 11.14
CA ASP A 66 8.75 7.92 10.07
C ASP A 66 7.34 7.76 10.65
N GLN A 67 6.67 8.89 10.81
CA GLN A 67 5.34 8.93 11.38
C GLN A 67 4.29 8.27 10.48
N GLU A 68 4.44 8.38 9.16
CA GLU A 68 3.52 7.74 8.21
C GLU A 68 3.57 6.20 8.33
N ARG A 69 4.77 5.66 8.55
CA ARG A 69 4.96 4.22 8.82
C ARG A 69 4.28 3.78 10.11
N VAL A 70 4.44 4.56 11.20
CA VAL A 70 3.76 4.28 12.48
C VAL A 70 2.25 4.23 12.29
N GLU A 71 1.68 5.25 11.66
CA GLU A 71 0.24 5.29 11.37
C GLU A 71 -0.23 4.15 10.46
N ALA A 72 0.61 3.73 9.50
CA ALA A 72 0.30 2.58 8.65
C ALA A 72 0.25 1.28 9.46
N LEU A 73 1.18 1.08 10.41
CA LEU A 73 1.19 -0.09 11.30
C LEU A 73 0.01 -0.04 12.28
N GLU A 74 -0.35 1.11 12.83
CA GLU A 74 -1.54 1.29 13.67
C GLU A 74 -2.84 0.97 12.91
N ARG A 75 -2.95 1.38 11.65
CA ARG A 75 -4.10 0.98 10.80
C ARG A 75 -4.17 -0.54 10.59
N LEU A 76 -3.02 -1.22 10.54
CA LEU A 76 -2.99 -2.68 10.44
C LEU A 76 -3.49 -3.37 11.71
N GLU A 77 -3.29 -2.78 12.90
CA GLU A 77 -3.79 -3.34 14.17
C GLU A 77 -5.31 -3.54 14.13
N SER A 78 -6.05 -2.59 13.56
CA SER A 78 -7.52 -2.61 13.45
C SER A 78 -8.04 -3.18 12.12
N SER A 79 -7.17 -3.57 11.20
CA SER A 79 -7.55 -4.12 9.89
C SER A 79 -8.18 -5.51 10.00
N PRO A 80 -8.91 -6.00 8.98
CA PRO A 80 -9.47 -7.35 8.95
C PRO A 80 -8.43 -8.45 8.67
N ALA A 81 -7.15 -8.11 8.51
CA ALA A 81 -6.08 -9.07 8.28
C ALA A 81 -5.94 -10.05 9.48
N ALA A 82 -5.82 -11.33 9.19
CA ALA A 82 -5.68 -12.38 10.20
C ALA A 82 -4.26 -12.47 10.77
N ALA A 83 -3.25 -12.09 9.98
CA ALA A 83 -1.83 -12.11 10.35
C ALA A 83 -1.06 -11.09 9.54
N VAL A 84 0.15 -10.77 9.98
CA VAL A 84 1.05 -9.85 9.28
C VAL A 84 2.40 -10.53 9.01
N VAL A 85 2.88 -10.41 7.78
CA VAL A 85 4.23 -10.82 7.37
C VAL A 85 5.03 -9.57 7.04
N VAL A 86 6.13 -9.36 7.74
CA VAL A 86 7.05 -8.24 7.52
C VAL A 86 8.29 -8.74 6.81
N HIS A 87 8.53 -8.25 5.62
CA HIS A 87 9.76 -8.49 4.87
C HIS A 87 10.79 -7.45 5.23
N ILE A 88 11.97 -7.88 5.66
CA ILE A 88 13.06 -6.98 6.05
C ILE A 88 14.26 -7.19 5.12
N ASN A 89 14.71 -6.08 4.53
CA ASN A 89 15.98 -5.98 3.83
C ASN A 89 16.62 -4.63 4.15
N SER A 90 17.26 -4.54 5.31
CA SER A 90 17.71 -3.27 5.89
C SER A 90 19.04 -3.39 6.61
N PRO A 91 19.98 -2.44 6.38
CA PRO A 91 21.21 -2.31 7.16
C PRO A 91 20.98 -1.68 8.54
N GLY A 92 19.73 -1.32 8.88
CA GLY A 92 19.38 -0.54 10.06
C GLY A 92 19.21 0.94 9.77
N GLY A 93 19.51 1.78 10.74
CA GLY A 93 19.32 3.22 10.60
C GLY A 93 19.56 3.98 11.89
N THR A 94 18.75 5.02 12.15
CA THR A 94 18.86 5.78 13.39
C THR A 94 18.33 4.98 14.58
N THR A 95 18.91 5.18 15.75
CA THR A 95 18.47 4.53 17.00
C THR A 95 16.99 4.82 17.27
N ALA A 96 16.60 6.11 17.21
CA ALA A 96 15.22 6.52 17.42
C ALA A 96 14.22 5.92 16.40
N GLY A 97 14.62 5.84 15.12
CA GLY A 97 13.77 5.20 14.09
C GLY A 97 13.63 3.70 14.28
N SER A 98 14.69 3.05 14.74
CA SER A 98 14.68 1.61 15.03
C SER A 98 13.83 1.27 16.25
N GLU A 99 13.93 2.06 17.32
CA GLU A 99 13.08 1.95 18.51
C GLU A 99 11.62 2.19 18.18
N GLN A 100 11.31 3.28 17.46
CA GLN A 100 9.94 3.59 17.02
C GLN A 100 9.33 2.44 16.20
N LEU A 101 10.10 1.85 15.29
CA LEU A 101 9.64 0.72 14.49
C LEU A 101 9.43 -0.53 15.34
N TYR A 102 10.38 -0.84 16.23
CA TYR A 102 10.28 -1.97 17.17
C TYR A 102 8.99 -1.87 18.00
N ASP A 103 8.76 -0.73 18.66
CA ASP A 103 7.58 -0.51 19.50
C ASP A 103 6.27 -0.65 18.71
N SER A 104 6.24 -0.15 17.48
CA SER A 104 5.08 -0.29 16.61
C SER A 104 4.81 -1.74 16.23
N LEU A 105 5.85 -2.52 15.95
CA LEU A 105 5.74 -3.96 15.65
C LEU A 105 5.33 -4.77 16.89
N VAL A 106 5.83 -4.43 18.08
CA VAL A 106 5.42 -5.06 19.34
C VAL A 106 3.94 -4.79 19.64
N ARG A 107 3.44 -3.57 19.40
CA ARG A 107 2.01 -3.27 19.53
C ARG A 107 1.17 -4.07 18.52
N LEU A 108 1.63 -4.16 17.28
CA LEU A 108 0.95 -4.94 16.23
C LEU A 108 0.91 -6.43 16.58
N LYS A 109 2.03 -7.00 17.06
CA LYS A 109 2.14 -8.38 17.54
C LYS A 109 1.16 -8.70 18.65
N ALA A 110 0.91 -7.76 19.57
CA ALA A 110 -0.08 -7.95 20.64
C ALA A 110 -1.52 -8.12 20.12
N LYS A 111 -1.79 -7.75 18.88
CA LYS A 111 -3.11 -7.82 18.26
C LYS A 111 -3.24 -8.93 17.20
N LYS A 112 -2.14 -9.27 16.53
CA LYS A 112 -2.14 -10.20 15.38
C LYS A 112 -0.84 -11.00 15.35
N PRO A 113 -0.86 -12.26 14.92
CA PRO A 113 0.35 -13.02 14.65
C PRO A 113 1.27 -12.27 13.69
N LEU A 114 2.52 -12.09 14.07
CA LEU A 114 3.53 -11.34 13.34
C LEU A 114 4.71 -12.24 12.99
N VAL A 115 4.97 -12.39 11.70
CA VAL A 115 6.13 -13.14 11.18
C VAL A 115 7.05 -12.18 10.42
N VAL A 116 8.34 -12.27 10.69
CA VAL A 116 9.36 -11.56 9.92
C VAL A 116 10.04 -12.50 8.95
N VAL A 117 10.24 -12.04 7.72
CA VAL A 117 11.03 -12.72 6.69
C VAL A 117 12.22 -11.83 6.35
N VAL A 118 13.44 -12.34 6.59
CA VAL A 118 14.67 -11.66 6.22
C VAL A 118 15.09 -12.13 4.83
N GLU A 119 15.00 -11.23 3.84
CA GLU A 119 15.29 -11.59 2.45
C GLU A 119 16.80 -11.58 2.12
N GLY A 120 17.58 -10.74 2.77
CA GLY A 120 19.04 -10.68 2.54
C GLY A 120 19.76 -10.08 3.72
N LEU A 121 19.25 -8.98 4.26
CA LEU A 121 19.93 -8.23 5.32
C LEU A 121 18.93 -7.77 6.39
N ALA A 122 19.24 -8.08 7.64
CA ALA A 122 18.61 -7.46 8.81
C ALA A 122 19.71 -7.14 9.84
N ALA A 123 20.36 -6.02 9.64
CA ALA A 123 21.45 -5.58 10.51
C ALA A 123 21.02 -4.40 11.40
N SER A 124 21.63 -4.28 12.58
CA SER A 124 21.42 -3.18 13.52
C SER A 124 19.92 -2.94 13.76
N GLY A 125 19.39 -1.77 13.43
CA GLY A 125 17.96 -1.46 13.56
C GLY A 125 17.02 -2.41 12.78
N GLY A 126 17.49 -3.01 11.69
CA GLY A 126 16.73 -4.05 10.97
C GLY A 126 16.59 -5.33 11.77
N TYR A 127 17.62 -5.72 12.52
CA TYR A 127 17.55 -6.86 13.43
C TYR A 127 16.70 -6.54 14.67
N ILE A 128 16.82 -5.31 15.21
CA ILE A 128 15.95 -4.86 16.31
C ILE A 128 14.48 -4.97 15.89
N ALA A 129 14.13 -4.54 14.69
CA ALA A 129 12.77 -4.71 14.16
C ALA A 129 12.39 -6.19 14.02
N ALA A 130 13.30 -7.04 13.55
CA ALA A 130 13.02 -8.46 13.35
C ALA A 130 12.69 -9.20 14.65
N ILE A 131 13.37 -8.90 15.76
CA ILE A 131 13.12 -9.56 17.05
C ILE A 131 11.79 -9.16 17.71
N ALA A 132 11.09 -8.16 17.19
CA ALA A 132 9.72 -7.85 17.61
C ALA A 132 8.71 -8.95 17.23
N ALA A 133 9.01 -9.79 16.23
CA ALA A 133 8.09 -10.79 15.72
C ALA A 133 7.89 -12.01 16.64
N ASP A 134 6.83 -12.81 16.35
CA ASP A 134 6.65 -14.13 16.98
C ASP A 134 7.61 -15.15 16.39
N HIS A 135 7.86 -15.07 15.07
CA HIS A 135 8.77 -15.95 14.35
C HIS A 135 9.59 -15.16 13.33
N ILE A 136 10.85 -15.56 13.19
CA ILE A 136 11.76 -15.00 12.18
C ILE A 136 12.15 -16.13 11.23
N VAL A 137 11.95 -15.89 9.94
CA VAL A 137 12.41 -16.76 8.86
C VAL A 137 13.52 -16.03 8.12
N ALA A 138 14.72 -16.60 8.09
CA ALA A 138 15.85 -16.04 7.36
C ALA A 138 16.32 -17.05 6.31
N GLN A 139 16.82 -16.56 5.18
CA GLN A 139 17.50 -17.40 4.21
C GLN A 139 18.87 -17.80 4.76
N GLN A 140 19.39 -18.91 4.30
CA GLN A 140 20.68 -19.44 4.74
C GLN A 140 21.85 -18.46 4.47
N SER A 141 21.73 -17.61 3.46
CA SER A 141 22.69 -16.57 3.09
C SER A 141 22.36 -15.20 3.67
N SER A 142 21.31 -15.04 4.46
CA SER A 142 20.95 -13.74 5.03
C SER A 142 21.96 -13.32 6.13
N LEU A 143 22.32 -12.06 6.09
CA LEU A 143 23.14 -11.43 7.14
C LEU A 143 22.21 -10.84 8.21
N VAL A 144 22.31 -11.35 9.43
CA VAL A 144 21.50 -10.91 10.57
C VAL A 144 22.35 -10.56 11.78
N GLY A 145 21.89 -9.58 12.59
CA GLY A 145 22.60 -9.17 13.81
C GLY A 145 23.28 -7.80 13.70
N SER A 146 24.59 -7.75 13.98
CA SER A 146 25.38 -6.49 13.95
C SER A 146 24.75 -5.37 14.79
N ILE A 147 24.44 -5.66 16.06
CA ILE A 147 23.90 -4.69 17.02
C ILE A 147 25.07 -4.10 17.82
N GLY A 148 25.15 -2.77 17.84
CA GLY A 148 26.10 -2.03 18.66
C GLY A 148 26.08 -0.55 18.36
N VAL A 149 26.46 0.24 19.37
CA VAL A 149 26.70 1.68 19.24
C VAL A 149 28.17 1.92 19.60
N LEU A 150 28.91 2.48 18.65
CA LEU A 150 30.29 2.85 18.87
C LEU A 150 30.33 4.33 19.24
N PHE A 151 30.93 4.61 20.42
CA PHE A 151 31.28 5.97 20.80
C PHE A 151 32.79 6.14 20.56
N GLN A 152 33.17 7.12 19.77
CA GLN A 152 34.54 7.56 19.61
C GLN A 152 34.72 8.86 20.39
N PHE A 153 35.65 8.92 21.27
CA PHE A 153 36.04 10.10 22.03
C PHE A 153 37.29 10.73 21.41
#